data_1de2c8b6bc908cb13a05d65e9018331f
#
_entry.id   1de2c8b6bc908cb13a05d65e9018331f
#
_cell.length_a   1.000
_cell.length_b   1.000
_cell.length_c   1.000
_cell.angle_alpha   90.00
_cell.angle_beta   90.00
_cell.angle_gamma   90.00
#
_symmetry.space_group_name_H-M   'P 1'
#
loop_
_entity.id
_entity.type
_entity.pdbx_description
1 polymer ?
#
loop_
_entity_poly.entity_id
_entity_poly.type
_entity_poly.pdbx_seq_one_letter_code
_entity_poly.pdbx_strand_id
1 'polypeptide(L)'
;KIAEDMAAVCPDALLLQYVNPMAINTWALSARYPALKQVGLCHSVQGTAAELARDLDIPESDLRYRAAGINHMAFFLNFEARNPDGTYRDLYPALREGYRAGRIPLESSWNPRCPNLVRYEAMMHLGYFVTESSEHFAEYVPWFIKQGRPDLIAQFRIPLDEYPLRCEEQIARWAAQAESYRTAERIEVAQSHEYAATIMNAVVTGEPAVIYGNLANCGFIPQLPAGAAVEVPCLVDANGIQPTVVTAIPPQLVALMRTNLNVQELTVAALMEENREHVYHAAMLDPHTAAELDLRQIRALVDDLIAAHDPWLPDWLRARKAA
;
A
#
# COMPACT_ATOMS: atom_id res chain seq x y z
N LYS A 1 -14.26 1.21 17.46
CA LYS A 1 -15.57 0.55 17.53
C LYS A 1 -15.56 -0.89 17.00
N ILE A 2 -15.19 -1.14 15.71
CA ILE A 2 -15.18 -2.51 15.15
C ILE A 2 -14.32 -3.47 16.01
N ALA A 3 -13.12 -3.08 16.39
CA ALA A 3 -12.24 -3.89 17.22
C ALA A 3 -12.80 -4.14 18.63
N GLU A 4 -13.48 -3.15 19.22
CA GLU A 4 -14.20 -3.30 20.51
C GLU A 4 -15.34 -4.29 20.39
N ASP A 5 -16.14 -4.17 19.34
CA ASP A 5 -17.25 -5.07 19.08
C ASP A 5 -16.73 -6.50 18.82
N MET A 6 -15.64 -6.66 18.05
CA MET A 6 -15.00 -7.95 17.82
C MET A 6 -14.47 -8.58 19.13
N ALA A 7 -13.79 -7.80 19.96
CA ALA A 7 -13.28 -8.28 21.24
C ALA A 7 -14.41 -8.76 22.17
N ALA A 8 -15.60 -8.17 22.08
CA ALA A 8 -16.75 -8.54 22.88
C ALA A 8 -17.53 -9.73 22.35
N VAL A 9 -17.71 -9.86 21.03
CA VAL A 9 -18.63 -10.84 20.44
C VAL A 9 -17.95 -11.98 19.69
N CYS A 10 -16.73 -11.77 19.17
CA CYS A 10 -15.97 -12.77 18.40
C CYS A 10 -14.45 -12.61 18.57
N PRO A 11 -13.91 -12.76 19.80
CA PRO A 11 -12.50 -12.47 20.09
C PRO A 11 -11.50 -13.36 19.32
N ASP A 12 -11.94 -14.50 18.84
CA ASP A 12 -11.11 -15.44 18.07
C ASP A 12 -11.15 -15.22 16.56
N ALA A 13 -12.02 -14.34 16.07
CA ALA A 13 -12.14 -14.06 14.65
C ALA A 13 -10.88 -13.37 14.11
N LEU A 14 -10.47 -13.75 12.90
CA LEU A 14 -9.38 -13.12 12.18
C LEU A 14 -9.93 -11.95 11.34
N LEU A 15 -9.47 -10.73 11.61
CA LEU A 15 -9.81 -9.54 10.84
C LEU A 15 -8.92 -9.47 9.58
N LEU A 16 -9.53 -9.59 8.41
CA LEU A 16 -8.91 -9.34 7.12
C LEU A 16 -9.20 -7.90 6.70
N GLN A 17 -8.20 -7.02 6.80
CA GLN A 17 -8.38 -5.57 6.76
C GLN A 17 -7.80 -4.99 5.45
N TYR A 18 -8.67 -4.40 4.60
CA TYR A 18 -8.28 -3.73 3.34
C TYR A 18 -8.48 -2.21 3.38
N VAL A 19 -9.05 -1.67 4.46
CA VAL A 19 -9.50 -0.27 4.52
C VAL A 19 -8.31 0.68 4.71
N ASN A 20 -8.16 1.64 3.79
CA ASN A 20 -7.14 2.68 3.89
C ASN A 20 -7.54 3.81 4.88
N PRO A 21 -6.52 4.40 5.54
CA PRO A 21 -5.07 4.15 5.41
C PRO A 21 -4.66 2.85 6.09
N MET A 22 -4.47 1.79 5.32
CA MET A 22 -4.38 0.41 5.81
C MET A 22 -3.22 0.20 6.79
N ALA A 23 -2.02 0.72 6.51
CA ALA A 23 -0.86 0.58 7.39
C ALA A 23 -1.09 1.25 8.76
N ILE A 24 -1.64 2.47 8.76
CA ILE A 24 -1.95 3.21 9.98
C ILE A 24 -3.04 2.49 10.78
N ASN A 25 -4.09 2.03 10.11
CA ASN A 25 -5.17 1.26 10.74
C ASN A 25 -4.64 -0.03 11.39
N THR A 26 -3.79 -0.79 10.66
CA THR A 26 -3.16 -2.02 11.16
C THR A 26 -2.27 -1.73 12.38
N TRP A 27 -1.46 -0.68 12.33
CA TRP A 27 -0.59 -0.28 13.44
C TRP A 27 -1.41 0.16 14.65
N ALA A 28 -2.37 1.07 14.47
CA ALA A 28 -3.22 1.57 15.53
C ALA A 28 -4.04 0.45 16.21
N LEU A 29 -4.59 -0.47 15.42
CA LEU A 29 -5.32 -1.63 15.95
C LEU A 29 -4.40 -2.56 16.75
N SER A 30 -3.19 -2.84 16.27
CA SER A 30 -2.21 -3.65 16.99
C SER A 30 -1.76 -2.99 18.30
N ALA A 31 -1.57 -1.67 18.29
CA ALA A 31 -1.18 -0.92 19.49
C ALA A 31 -2.29 -0.89 20.54
N ARG A 32 -3.55 -0.71 20.12
CA ARG A 32 -4.69 -0.58 21.03
C ARG A 32 -5.29 -1.91 21.46
N TYR A 33 -5.27 -2.90 20.57
CA TYR A 33 -5.90 -4.22 20.77
C TYR A 33 -4.89 -5.32 20.40
N PRO A 34 -3.83 -5.54 21.21
CA PRO A 34 -2.75 -6.46 20.87
C PRO A 34 -3.19 -7.94 20.80
N ALA A 35 -4.33 -8.27 21.39
CA ALA A 35 -4.92 -9.60 21.30
C ALA A 35 -5.76 -9.84 20.03
N LEU A 36 -6.08 -8.79 19.27
CA LEU A 36 -6.88 -8.90 18.05
C LEU A 36 -6.05 -9.61 16.96
N LYS A 37 -6.57 -10.72 16.47
CA LYS A 37 -6.01 -11.41 15.31
C LYS A 37 -6.34 -10.61 14.06
N GLN A 38 -5.35 -10.02 13.40
CA GLN A 38 -5.57 -9.22 12.20
C GLN A 38 -4.43 -9.33 11.21
N VAL A 39 -4.73 -9.01 9.96
CA VAL A 39 -3.76 -8.75 8.90
C VAL A 39 -4.27 -7.66 8.00
N GLY A 40 -3.42 -6.68 7.70
CA GLY A 40 -3.65 -5.69 6.65
C GLY A 40 -3.31 -6.29 5.29
N LEU A 41 -4.18 -6.12 4.31
CA LEU A 41 -4.05 -6.73 2.99
C LEU A 41 -4.06 -5.66 1.91
N CYS A 42 -3.20 -5.85 0.92
CA CYS A 42 -3.15 -5.07 -0.30
C CYS A 42 -3.00 -6.03 -1.49
N HIS A 43 -3.37 -5.57 -2.67
CA HIS A 43 -3.22 -6.33 -3.91
C HIS A 43 -2.01 -5.87 -4.75
N SER A 44 -1.20 -4.93 -4.23
CA SER A 44 -0.09 -4.33 -4.97
C SER A 44 1.03 -5.32 -5.31
N VAL A 45 1.36 -6.27 -4.43
CA VAL A 45 2.45 -7.23 -4.67
C VAL A 45 2.13 -8.17 -5.82
N GLN A 46 1.03 -8.94 -5.72
CA GLN A 46 0.65 -9.90 -6.75
C GLN A 46 0.30 -9.23 -8.08
N GLY A 47 -0.40 -8.10 -8.02
CA GLY A 47 -0.77 -7.37 -9.24
C GLY A 47 0.44 -6.78 -9.96
N THR A 48 1.42 -6.23 -9.24
CA THR A 48 2.66 -5.76 -9.85
C THR A 48 3.52 -6.90 -10.37
N ALA A 49 3.57 -8.05 -9.69
CA ALA A 49 4.26 -9.23 -10.22
C ALA A 49 3.66 -9.67 -11.56
N ALA A 50 2.34 -9.69 -11.68
CA ALA A 50 1.64 -10.01 -12.92
C ALA A 50 1.91 -8.96 -14.02
N GLU A 51 1.94 -7.67 -13.70
CA GLU A 51 2.32 -6.61 -14.65
C GLU A 51 3.74 -6.79 -15.19
N LEU A 52 4.71 -7.02 -14.31
CA LEU A 52 6.11 -7.22 -14.71
C LEU A 52 6.32 -8.50 -15.51
N ALA A 53 5.57 -9.56 -15.22
CA ALA A 53 5.56 -10.79 -16.00
C ALA A 53 5.08 -10.53 -17.43
N ARG A 54 3.95 -9.82 -17.57
CA ARG A 54 3.41 -9.38 -18.86
C ARG A 54 4.41 -8.49 -19.62
N ASP A 55 5.03 -7.53 -18.95
CA ASP A 55 5.99 -6.60 -19.55
C ASP A 55 7.23 -7.31 -20.13
N LEU A 56 7.56 -8.48 -19.59
CA LEU A 56 8.68 -9.32 -20.03
C LEU A 56 8.26 -10.55 -20.85
N ASP A 57 6.97 -10.72 -21.13
CA ASP A 57 6.41 -11.89 -21.82
C ASP A 57 6.81 -13.21 -21.11
N ILE A 58 6.64 -13.26 -19.78
CA ILE A 58 6.96 -14.41 -18.94
C ILE A 58 5.68 -14.92 -18.29
N PRO A 59 5.40 -16.26 -18.30
CA PRO A 59 4.30 -16.83 -17.55
C PRO A 59 4.43 -16.56 -16.04
N GLU A 60 3.34 -16.14 -15.37
CA GLU A 60 3.35 -15.91 -13.93
C GLU A 60 3.75 -17.17 -13.13
N SER A 61 3.42 -18.35 -13.63
CA SER A 61 3.80 -19.65 -13.03
C SER A 61 5.30 -19.89 -12.95
N ASP A 62 6.09 -19.18 -13.76
CA ASP A 62 7.54 -19.29 -13.81
C ASP A 62 8.22 -18.25 -12.92
N LEU A 63 7.46 -17.31 -12.35
CA LEU A 63 8.00 -16.28 -11.47
C LEU A 63 8.37 -16.83 -10.09
N ARG A 64 9.49 -16.32 -9.59
CA ARG A 64 9.87 -16.40 -8.18
C ARG A 64 10.26 -15.03 -7.70
N TYR A 65 9.56 -14.53 -6.69
CA TYR A 65 9.86 -13.20 -6.14
C TYR A 65 9.73 -13.17 -4.63
N ARG A 66 10.37 -12.18 -4.03
CA ARG A 66 10.19 -11.82 -2.63
C ARG A 66 10.11 -10.31 -2.51
N ALA A 67 9.00 -9.82 -2.00
CA ALA A 67 8.81 -8.41 -1.67
C ALA A 67 8.81 -8.22 -0.15
N ALA A 68 9.25 -7.05 0.32
CA ALA A 68 9.11 -6.64 1.70
C ALA A 68 9.25 -5.11 1.83
N GLY A 69 8.66 -4.57 2.89
CA GLY A 69 8.73 -3.16 3.22
C GLY A 69 7.58 -2.71 4.09
N ILE A 70 6.98 -1.60 3.72
CA ILE A 70 5.74 -1.09 4.31
C ILE A 70 4.68 -0.96 3.21
N ASN A 71 3.42 -0.98 3.58
CA ASN A 71 2.34 -0.84 2.59
C ASN A 71 2.54 0.40 1.71
N HIS A 72 2.33 0.24 0.41
CA HIS A 72 2.58 1.20 -0.66
C HIS A 72 4.05 1.61 -0.85
N MET A 73 4.98 1.05 -0.08
CA MET A 73 6.41 1.26 -0.22
C MET A 73 7.18 -0.02 0.16
N ALA A 74 6.68 -1.17 -0.30
CA ALA A 74 7.41 -2.42 -0.36
C ALA A 74 8.12 -2.54 -1.71
N PHE A 75 9.20 -3.34 -1.76
CA PHE A 75 10.01 -3.51 -2.96
C PHE A 75 10.27 -4.98 -3.23
N PHE A 76 10.32 -5.36 -4.51
CA PHE A 76 10.79 -6.69 -4.90
C PHE A 76 12.29 -6.79 -4.65
N LEU A 77 12.66 -7.49 -3.59
CA LEU A 77 14.07 -7.73 -3.23
C LEU A 77 14.71 -8.78 -4.14
N ASN A 78 13.91 -9.73 -4.61
CA ASN A 78 14.23 -10.69 -5.66
C ASN A 78 13.09 -10.67 -6.66
N PHE A 79 13.41 -10.72 -7.96
CA PHE A 79 12.44 -10.90 -9.03
C PHE A 79 13.10 -11.75 -10.11
N GLU A 80 12.68 -13.01 -10.24
CA GLU A 80 13.37 -14.04 -11.00
C GLU A 80 12.38 -14.87 -11.80
N ALA A 81 12.85 -15.46 -12.89
CA ALA A 81 12.09 -16.44 -13.66
C ALA A 81 12.80 -17.78 -13.76
N ARG A 82 12.01 -18.85 -13.80
CA ARG A 82 12.48 -20.21 -13.97
C ARG A 82 12.97 -20.43 -15.40
N ASN A 83 14.15 -21.04 -15.52
CA ASN A 83 14.72 -21.48 -16.79
C ASN A 83 14.20 -22.91 -17.15
N PRO A 84 14.31 -23.34 -18.40
CA PRO A 84 13.93 -24.71 -18.80
C PRO A 84 14.69 -25.81 -18.06
N ASP A 85 15.91 -25.54 -17.58
CA ASP A 85 16.73 -26.45 -16.79
C ASP A 85 16.36 -26.49 -15.30
N GLY A 86 15.35 -25.71 -14.89
CA GLY A 86 14.88 -25.58 -13.51
C GLY A 86 15.65 -24.59 -12.64
N THR A 87 16.72 -23.98 -13.14
CA THR A 87 17.42 -22.87 -12.46
C THR A 87 16.60 -21.58 -12.57
N TYR A 88 17.01 -20.53 -11.83
CA TYR A 88 16.35 -19.23 -11.87
C TYR A 88 17.31 -18.14 -12.35
N ARG A 89 16.81 -17.21 -13.17
CA ARG A 89 17.54 -16.04 -13.62
C ARG A 89 16.95 -14.75 -13.05
N ASP A 90 17.81 -13.82 -12.68
CA ASP A 90 17.40 -12.46 -12.27
C ASP A 90 16.79 -11.71 -13.46
N LEU A 91 15.64 -11.07 -13.23
CA LEU A 91 14.91 -10.31 -14.22
C LEU A 91 15.23 -8.82 -14.22
N TYR A 92 15.89 -8.30 -13.19
CA TYR A 92 16.24 -6.88 -13.12
C TYR A 92 17.08 -6.37 -14.30
N PRO A 93 18.07 -7.12 -14.80
CA PRO A 93 18.79 -6.72 -16.02
C PRO A 93 17.88 -6.51 -17.20
N ALA A 94 16.92 -7.42 -17.42
CA ALA A 94 15.96 -7.36 -18.54
C ALA A 94 14.99 -6.18 -18.39
N LEU A 95 14.47 -5.92 -17.19
CA LEU A 95 13.61 -4.78 -16.89
C LEU A 95 14.33 -3.46 -17.17
N ARG A 96 15.57 -3.29 -16.68
CA ARG A 96 16.37 -2.07 -16.88
C ARG A 96 16.72 -1.85 -18.34
N GLU A 97 17.14 -2.90 -19.04
CA GLU A 97 17.47 -2.82 -20.46
C GLU A 97 16.23 -2.53 -21.30
N GLY A 98 15.11 -3.25 -21.04
CA GLY A 98 13.85 -3.04 -21.71
C GLY A 98 13.33 -1.61 -21.57
N TYR A 99 13.39 -1.04 -20.36
CA TYR A 99 13.00 0.34 -20.09
C TYR A 99 13.89 1.34 -20.83
N ARG A 100 15.22 1.21 -20.75
CA ARG A 100 16.16 2.09 -21.48
C ARG A 100 15.97 2.07 -22.99
N ALA A 101 15.63 0.91 -23.52
CA ALA A 101 15.43 0.71 -24.96
C ALA A 101 13.99 1.03 -25.43
N GLY A 102 13.10 1.47 -24.52
CA GLY A 102 11.71 1.76 -24.85
C GLY A 102 10.90 0.53 -25.30
N ARG A 103 11.28 -0.66 -24.85
CA ARG A 103 10.60 -1.92 -25.21
C ARG A 103 9.54 -2.36 -24.22
N ILE A 104 9.52 -1.76 -23.01
CA ILE A 104 8.50 -2.04 -22.00
C ILE A 104 7.21 -1.31 -22.38
N PRO A 105 6.04 -1.96 -22.34
CA PRO A 105 4.76 -1.32 -22.66
C PRO A 105 4.39 -0.16 -21.73
N LEU A 106 4.83 -0.18 -20.47
CA LEU A 106 4.57 0.81 -19.42
C LEU A 106 3.09 0.98 -19.03
N GLU A 107 2.19 0.22 -19.60
CA GLU A 107 0.78 0.28 -19.29
C GLU A 107 0.51 -0.27 -17.88
N SER A 108 -0.26 0.48 -17.09
CA SER A 108 -0.70 0.02 -15.77
C SER A 108 -2.07 -0.64 -15.87
N SER A 109 -2.20 -1.84 -15.30
CA SER A 109 -3.50 -2.50 -15.12
C SER A 109 -4.35 -1.85 -14.02
N TRP A 110 -3.73 -1.04 -13.16
CA TRP A 110 -4.39 -0.35 -12.04
C TRP A 110 -5.07 0.95 -12.49
N ASN A 111 -4.33 1.76 -13.23
CA ASN A 111 -4.77 3.05 -13.69
C ASN A 111 -4.27 3.31 -15.12
N PRO A 112 -5.12 3.14 -16.14
CA PRO A 112 -4.73 3.40 -17.54
C PRO A 112 -4.28 4.84 -17.79
N ARG A 113 -4.66 5.79 -16.92
CA ARG A 113 -4.26 7.20 -17.00
C ARG A 113 -2.86 7.47 -16.44
N CYS A 114 -2.33 6.54 -15.61
CA CYS A 114 -1.02 6.67 -14.98
C CYS A 114 -0.14 5.47 -15.33
N PRO A 115 0.65 5.54 -16.41
CA PRO A 115 1.57 4.46 -16.79
C PRO A 115 2.69 4.27 -15.77
N ASN A 116 3.39 3.14 -15.87
CA ASN A 116 4.44 2.75 -14.92
C ASN A 116 5.74 3.56 -14.99
N LEU A 117 5.72 4.76 -15.55
CA LEU A 117 6.89 5.62 -15.74
C LEU A 117 7.60 5.96 -14.43
N VAL A 118 6.85 6.36 -13.38
CA VAL A 118 7.42 6.70 -12.07
C VAL A 118 8.12 5.51 -11.44
N ARG A 119 7.51 4.32 -11.49
CA ARG A 119 8.09 3.09 -10.90
C ARG A 119 9.36 2.63 -11.60
N TYR A 120 9.37 2.66 -12.93
CA TYR A 120 10.57 2.33 -13.71
C TYR A 120 11.69 3.34 -13.48
N GLU A 121 11.38 4.65 -13.45
CA GLU A 121 12.37 5.66 -13.12
C GLU A 121 12.94 5.46 -11.71
N ALA A 122 12.08 5.24 -10.71
CA ALA A 122 12.50 4.93 -9.35
C ALA A 122 13.39 3.67 -9.30
N MET A 123 13.04 2.60 -10.03
CA MET A 123 13.86 1.39 -10.13
C MET A 123 15.25 1.69 -10.71
N MET A 124 15.35 2.58 -11.69
CA MET A 124 16.65 2.93 -12.28
C MET A 124 17.60 3.59 -11.29
N HIS A 125 17.07 4.34 -10.32
CA HIS A 125 17.85 5.05 -9.29
C HIS A 125 18.03 4.26 -7.99
N LEU A 126 16.99 3.55 -7.55
CA LEU A 126 17.00 2.81 -6.28
C LEU A 126 17.50 1.36 -6.44
N GLY A 127 17.49 0.83 -7.65
CA GLY A 127 17.91 -0.54 -7.96
C GLY A 127 16.82 -1.60 -7.81
N TYR A 128 15.66 -1.26 -7.25
CA TYR A 128 14.57 -2.18 -6.95
C TYR A 128 13.22 -1.62 -7.38
N PHE A 129 12.31 -2.50 -7.80
CA PHE A 129 10.97 -2.13 -8.25
C PHE A 129 10.01 -2.06 -7.07
N VAL A 130 9.26 -0.94 -6.96
CA VAL A 130 8.26 -0.75 -5.92
C VAL A 130 6.97 -1.49 -6.27
N THR A 131 6.29 -2.02 -5.26
CA THR A 131 5.07 -2.82 -5.44
C THR A 131 3.84 -1.98 -5.76
N GLU A 132 3.79 -0.73 -5.32
CA GLU A 132 2.62 0.14 -5.49
C GLU A 132 2.63 0.88 -6.83
N SER A 133 1.46 1.40 -7.25
CA SER A 133 1.28 2.13 -8.51
C SER A 133 2.18 3.37 -8.64
N SER A 134 2.43 3.80 -9.88
CA SER A 134 3.18 5.03 -10.15
C SER A 134 2.52 6.26 -9.54
N GLU A 135 1.20 6.33 -9.56
CA GLU A 135 0.39 7.40 -8.98
C GLU A 135 0.69 7.56 -7.48
N HIS A 136 0.45 6.51 -6.70
CA HIS A 136 0.66 6.57 -5.26
C HIS A 136 2.13 6.68 -4.86
N PHE A 137 3.03 6.01 -5.56
CA PHE A 137 4.46 6.19 -5.24
C PHE A 137 4.93 7.63 -5.47
N ALA A 138 4.41 8.31 -6.51
CA ALA A 138 4.73 9.72 -6.74
C ALA A 138 4.26 10.64 -5.61
N GLU A 139 3.14 10.30 -4.94
CA GLU A 139 2.60 11.04 -3.80
C GLU A 139 3.42 10.86 -2.52
N TYR A 140 4.07 9.70 -2.35
CA TYR A 140 4.85 9.38 -1.15
C TYR A 140 6.29 9.92 -1.14
N VAL A 141 6.76 10.45 -2.27
CA VAL A 141 8.15 10.90 -2.42
C VAL A 141 8.22 12.32 -2.99
N PRO A 142 9.27 13.10 -2.65
CA PRO A 142 9.36 14.52 -3.05
C PRO A 142 9.93 14.72 -4.45
N TRP A 143 9.89 13.74 -5.37
CA TRP A 143 10.68 13.79 -6.58
C TRP A 143 9.89 14.12 -7.84
N PHE A 144 8.64 13.76 -7.92
CA PHE A 144 7.85 13.74 -9.16
C PHE A 144 6.80 14.85 -9.25
N ILE A 145 6.12 15.13 -8.15
CA ILE A 145 5.09 16.16 -8.04
C ILE A 145 5.73 17.38 -7.35
N LYS A 146 6.02 18.42 -8.12
CA LYS A 146 6.70 19.62 -7.61
C LYS A 146 6.03 20.88 -8.07
N GLN A 147 5.86 21.82 -7.14
CA GLN A 147 5.36 23.16 -7.44
C GLN A 147 6.31 23.86 -8.46
N GLY A 148 5.71 24.44 -9.49
CA GLY A 148 6.50 25.12 -10.55
C GLY A 148 7.18 24.18 -11.55
N ARG A 149 6.96 22.84 -11.48
CA ARG A 149 7.51 21.85 -12.40
C ARG A 149 6.42 21.04 -13.12
N PRO A 150 5.51 21.69 -13.87
CA PRO A 150 4.48 20.97 -14.63
C PRO A 150 5.06 20.05 -15.71
N ASP A 151 6.31 20.30 -16.13
CA ASP A 151 7.05 19.44 -17.03
C ASP A 151 7.25 18.02 -16.46
N LEU A 152 7.51 17.87 -15.16
CA LEU A 152 7.63 16.56 -14.51
C LEU A 152 6.29 15.82 -14.48
N ILE A 153 5.19 16.52 -14.16
CA ILE A 153 3.84 15.95 -14.20
C ILE A 153 3.53 15.41 -15.60
N ALA A 154 3.82 16.22 -16.65
CA ALA A 154 3.63 15.81 -18.02
C ALA A 154 4.55 14.65 -18.44
N GLN A 155 5.83 14.70 -18.07
CA GLN A 155 6.85 13.69 -18.39
C GLN A 155 6.44 12.32 -17.83
N PHE A 156 6.04 12.26 -16.57
CA PHE A 156 5.67 11.03 -15.89
C PHE A 156 4.18 10.69 -16.01
N ARG A 157 3.40 11.56 -16.69
CA ARG A 157 1.97 11.38 -16.93
C ARG A 157 1.20 11.11 -15.63
N ILE A 158 1.50 11.91 -14.58
CA ILE A 158 0.88 11.76 -13.27
C ILE A 158 -0.48 12.45 -13.29
N PRO A 159 -1.59 11.73 -13.05
CA PRO A 159 -2.91 12.34 -13.00
C PRO A 159 -3.09 13.07 -11.66
N LEU A 160 -3.26 14.38 -11.69
CA LEU A 160 -3.69 15.14 -10.53
C LEU A 160 -5.21 14.99 -10.36
N ASP A 161 -5.69 15.05 -9.12
CA ASP A 161 -7.11 14.89 -8.78
C ASP A 161 -7.76 13.57 -9.26
N GLU A 162 -6.96 12.52 -9.39
CA GLU A 162 -7.41 11.21 -9.86
C GLU A 162 -8.47 10.59 -8.95
N TYR A 163 -8.32 10.71 -7.64
CA TYR A 163 -9.24 10.09 -6.70
C TYR A 163 -10.66 10.67 -6.75
N PRO A 164 -10.88 11.99 -6.75
CA PRO A 164 -12.21 12.58 -6.99
C PRO A 164 -12.83 12.10 -8.31
N LEU A 165 -12.08 12.11 -9.40
CA LEU A 165 -12.55 11.66 -10.70
C LEU A 165 -12.96 10.17 -10.68
N ARG A 166 -12.17 9.32 -10.07
CA ARG A 166 -12.48 7.89 -9.90
C ARG A 166 -13.73 7.66 -9.07
N CYS A 167 -13.94 8.46 -8.02
CA CYS A 167 -15.15 8.40 -7.21
C CYS A 167 -16.40 8.77 -8.03
N GLU A 168 -16.35 9.86 -8.81
CA GLU A 168 -17.45 10.27 -9.68
C GLU A 168 -17.79 9.20 -10.72
N GLU A 169 -16.79 8.64 -11.38
CA GLU A 169 -16.95 7.54 -12.34
C GLU A 169 -17.55 6.28 -11.69
N GLN A 170 -17.10 5.95 -10.47
CA GLN A 170 -17.62 4.80 -9.75
C GLN A 170 -19.08 4.99 -9.34
N ILE A 171 -19.45 6.17 -8.88
CA ILE A 171 -20.84 6.52 -8.56
C ILE A 171 -21.72 6.39 -9.80
N ALA A 172 -21.27 6.96 -10.94
CA ALA A 172 -22.00 6.88 -12.20
C ALA A 172 -22.16 5.42 -12.69
N ARG A 173 -21.11 4.61 -12.62
CA ARG A 173 -21.15 3.18 -13.00
C ARG A 173 -22.03 2.35 -12.09
N TRP A 174 -22.06 2.67 -10.79
CA TRP A 174 -22.84 1.90 -9.82
C TRP A 174 -24.33 1.87 -10.15
N ALA A 175 -24.89 2.97 -10.63
CA ALA A 175 -26.31 3.02 -11.01
C ALA A 175 -26.66 1.99 -12.11
N ALA A 176 -25.84 1.92 -13.14
CA ALA A 176 -26.01 0.94 -14.23
C ALA A 176 -25.75 -0.50 -13.77
N GLN A 177 -24.73 -0.71 -12.93
CA GLN A 177 -24.38 -2.01 -12.39
C GLN A 177 -25.44 -2.54 -11.43
N ALA A 178 -26.00 -1.68 -10.57
CA ALA A 178 -27.09 -2.06 -9.68
C ALA A 178 -28.33 -2.52 -10.46
N GLU A 179 -28.65 -1.85 -11.58
CA GLU A 179 -29.76 -2.26 -12.44
C GLU A 179 -29.45 -3.58 -13.17
N SER A 180 -28.24 -3.77 -13.66
CA SER A 180 -27.84 -5.03 -14.28
C SER A 180 -27.97 -6.22 -13.30
N TYR A 181 -27.61 -6.03 -12.03
CA TYR A 181 -27.77 -7.09 -11.01
C TYR A 181 -29.23 -7.39 -10.67
N ARG A 182 -30.14 -6.39 -10.75
CA ARG A 182 -31.57 -6.62 -10.51
C ARG A 182 -32.24 -7.37 -11.64
N THR A 183 -31.76 -7.19 -12.88
CA THR A 183 -32.37 -7.75 -14.09
C THR A 183 -31.70 -9.02 -14.60
N ALA A 184 -30.51 -9.34 -14.08
CA ALA A 184 -29.76 -10.52 -14.49
C ALA A 184 -30.44 -11.82 -14.01
N GLU A 185 -30.69 -12.74 -14.93
CA GLU A 185 -31.15 -14.09 -14.58
C GLU A 185 -30.06 -14.89 -13.86
N ARG A 186 -28.80 -14.59 -14.12
CA ARG A 186 -27.62 -15.21 -13.52
C ARG A 186 -26.51 -14.19 -13.34
N ILE A 187 -25.89 -14.18 -12.16
CA ILE A 187 -24.70 -13.40 -11.89
C ILE A 187 -23.49 -14.32 -12.15
N GLU A 188 -22.62 -13.92 -13.06
CA GLU A 188 -21.35 -14.60 -13.25
C GLU A 188 -20.38 -14.23 -12.13
N VAL A 189 -19.82 -15.27 -11.49
CA VAL A 189 -18.82 -15.09 -10.41
C VAL A 189 -17.47 -15.50 -10.96
N ALA A 190 -16.55 -14.55 -11.01
CA ALA A 190 -15.15 -14.81 -11.36
C ALA A 190 -14.29 -14.83 -10.10
N GLN A 191 -13.27 -15.69 -10.08
CA GLN A 191 -12.27 -15.68 -9.01
C GLN A 191 -11.41 -14.42 -9.14
N SER A 192 -11.30 -13.66 -8.04
CA SER A 192 -10.40 -12.51 -7.96
C SER A 192 -8.99 -12.94 -7.52
N HIS A 193 -8.02 -12.04 -7.69
CA HIS A 193 -6.65 -12.22 -7.20
C HIS A 193 -6.47 -11.77 -5.73
N GLU A 194 -7.57 -11.52 -5.01
CA GLU A 194 -7.55 -11.06 -3.63
C GLU A 194 -7.18 -12.20 -2.66
N TYR A 195 -6.35 -11.86 -1.66
CA TYR A 195 -5.87 -12.84 -0.69
C TYR A 195 -6.92 -13.38 0.27
N ALA A 196 -8.02 -12.65 0.50
CA ALA A 196 -9.00 -13.02 1.52
C ALA A 196 -9.54 -14.44 1.34
N ALA A 197 -9.95 -14.82 0.13
CA ALA A 197 -10.44 -16.16 -0.15
C ALA A 197 -9.36 -17.24 0.06
N THR A 198 -8.12 -16.95 -0.36
CA THR A 198 -6.96 -17.84 -0.17
C THR A 198 -6.67 -18.04 1.33
N ILE A 199 -6.69 -16.96 2.13
CA ILE A 199 -6.49 -17.03 3.59
C ILE A 199 -7.59 -17.87 4.23
N MET A 200 -8.86 -17.59 3.91
CA MET A 200 -9.98 -18.34 4.46
C MET A 200 -9.88 -19.83 4.12
N ASN A 201 -9.56 -20.16 2.87
CA ASN A 201 -9.37 -21.57 2.47
C ASN A 201 -8.24 -22.22 3.27
N ALA A 202 -7.07 -21.59 3.34
CA ALA A 202 -5.90 -22.13 4.02
C ALA A 202 -6.15 -22.35 5.53
N VAL A 203 -6.82 -21.41 6.20
CA VAL A 203 -7.15 -21.54 7.62
C VAL A 203 -8.16 -22.66 7.88
N VAL A 204 -9.17 -22.81 7.01
CA VAL A 204 -10.24 -23.80 7.21
C VAL A 204 -9.81 -25.21 6.82
N THR A 205 -9.08 -25.36 5.70
CA THR A 205 -8.70 -26.68 5.17
C THR A 205 -7.34 -27.17 5.65
N GLY A 206 -6.47 -26.24 6.09
CA GLY A 206 -5.05 -26.53 6.38
C GLY A 206 -4.16 -26.60 5.14
N GLU A 207 -4.70 -26.39 3.94
CA GLU A 207 -3.91 -26.33 2.72
C GLU A 207 -3.04 -25.07 2.72
N PRO A 208 -1.69 -25.19 2.70
CA PRO A 208 -0.84 -24.05 2.91
C PRO A 208 -0.82 -23.10 1.70
N ALA A 209 -0.81 -21.80 1.99
CA ALA A 209 -0.69 -20.75 1.00
C ALA A 209 0.34 -19.69 1.43
N VAL A 210 0.91 -18.97 0.48
CA VAL A 210 1.79 -17.82 0.75
C VAL A 210 1.09 -16.56 0.28
N ILE A 211 1.03 -15.59 1.19
CA ILE A 211 0.51 -14.24 0.91
C ILE A 211 1.55 -13.19 1.31
N TYR A 212 1.30 -11.94 0.93
CA TYR A 212 1.99 -10.77 1.48
C TYR A 212 1.04 -10.03 2.41
N GLY A 213 1.38 -10.02 3.70
CA GLY A 213 0.53 -9.46 4.74
C GLY A 213 1.20 -8.33 5.50
N ASN A 214 0.39 -7.38 5.97
CA ASN A 214 0.81 -6.26 6.79
C ASN A 214 0.49 -6.55 8.26
N LEU A 215 1.52 -6.59 9.10
CA LEU A 215 1.41 -6.91 10.53
C LEU A 215 2.33 -6.01 11.35
N ALA A 216 2.05 -5.92 12.66
CA ALA A 216 2.95 -5.21 13.56
C ALA A 216 4.34 -5.86 13.58
N ASN A 217 5.38 -5.06 13.39
CA ASN A 217 6.77 -5.52 13.32
C ASN A 217 7.26 -6.05 14.69
N CYS A 218 7.22 -7.35 14.85
CA CYS A 218 7.81 -8.08 15.98
C CYS A 218 9.21 -8.62 15.63
N GLY A 219 9.99 -7.87 14.84
CA GLY A 219 11.29 -8.29 14.35
C GLY A 219 11.26 -8.92 12.95
N PHE A 220 10.13 -8.85 12.24
CA PHE A 220 10.00 -9.36 10.86
C PHE A 220 10.88 -8.58 9.89
N ILE A 221 11.03 -7.27 10.10
CA ILE A 221 12.04 -6.43 9.45
C ILE A 221 12.84 -5.74 10.56
N PRO A 222 13.98 -6.31 10.99
CA PRO A 222 14.75 -5.78 12.13
C PRO A 222 15.30 -4.35 11.92
N GLN A 223 15.36 -3.90 10.66
CA GLN A 223 15.86 -2.57 10.29
C GLN A 223 14.81 -1.47 10.44
N LEU A 224 13.54 -1.82 10.67
CA LEU A 224 12.42 -0.89 10.86
C LEU A 224 11.94 -0.90 12.33
N PRO A 225 11.26 0.16 12.79
CA PRO A 225 10.79 0.27 14.16
C PRO A 225 9.91 -0.91 14.59
N ALA A 226 10.04 -1.33 15.85
CA ALA A 226 9.13 -2.29 16.45
C ALA A 226 7.70 -1.73 16.50
N GLY A 227 6.71 -2.58 16.25
CA GLY A 227 5.29 -2.19 16.23
C GLY A 227 4.82 -1.55 14.94
N ALA A 228 5.70 -1.01 14.08
CA ALA A 228 5.32 -0.48 12.78
C ALA A 228 4.59 -1.53 11.94
N ALA A 229 3.60 -1.13 11.14
CA ALA A 229 3.00 -2.04 10.18
C ALA A 229 3.98 -2.32 9.04
N VAL A 230 4.42 -3.58 8.89
CA VAL A 230 5.36 -4.02 7.86
C VAL A 230 4.72 -5.07 6.96
N GLU A 231 5.03 -4.99 5.67
CA GLU A 231 4.58 -5.93 4.65
C GLU A 231 5.66 -6.98 4.39
N VAL A 232 5.32 -8.25 4.65
CA VAL A 232 6.26 -9.37 4.54
C VAL A 232 5.54 -10.62 3.98
N PRO A 233 6.30 -11.57 3.39
CA PRO A 233 5.74 -12.87 3.04
C PRO A 233 5.24 -13.58 4.29
N CYS A 234 4.04 -14.18 4.22
CA CYS A 234 3.43 -14.95 5.30
C CYS A 234 3.01 -16.33 4.79
N LEU A 235 3.37 -17.37 5.51
CA LEU A 235 2.72 -18.67 5.37
C LEU A 235 1.36 -18.62 6.06
N VAL A 236 0.35 -19.18 5.43
CA VAL A 236 -1.00 -19.33 5.99
C VAL A 236 -1.42 -20.79 5.90
N ASP A 237 -1.87 -21.34 7.00
CA ASP A 237 -2.42 -22.69 7.10
C ASP A 237 -3.42 -22.77 8.27
N ALA A 238 -3.76 -23.97 8.76
CA ALA A 238 -4.65 -24.18 9.91
C ALA A 238 -4.16 -23.49 11.21
N ASN A 239 -2.87 -23.11 11.29
CA ASN A 239 -2.34 -22.36 12.45
C ASN A 239 -2.50 -20.85 12.29
N GLY A 240 -3.12 -20.39 11.21
CA GLY A 240 -3.32 -18.98 10.90
C GLY A 240 -2.17 -18.37 10.09
N ILE A 241 -1.94 -17.08 10.29
CA ILE A 241 -0.96 -16.29 9.51
C ILE A 241 0.39 -16.29 10.22
N GLN A 242 1.42 -16.73 9.53
CA GLN A 242 2.78 -16.93 10.06
C GLN A 242 3.76 -16.07 9.24
N PRO A 243 4.08 -14.83 9.71
CA PRO A 243 4.98 -13.94 9.00
C PRO A 243 6.42 -14.46 8.96
N THR A 244 7.12 -14.20 7.86
CA THR A 244 8.54 -14.54 7.72
C THR A 244 9.44 -13.35 8.06
N VAL A 245 10.68 -13.65 8.47
CA VAL A 245 11.68 -12.61 8.75
C VAL A 245 12.45 -12.25 7.47
N VAL A 246 12.57 -10.94 7.20
CA VAL A 246 13.33 -10.38 6.08
C VAL A 246 14.43 -9.47 6.62
N THR A 247 15.68 -9.93 6.58
CA THR A 247 16.80 -9.27 7.28
C THR A 247 17.68 -8.38 6.41
N ALA A 248 17.66 -8.54 5.11
CA ALA A 248 18.64 -7.92 4.20
C ALA A 248 17.98 -6.93 3.22
N ILE A 249 17.21 -5.98 3.74
CA ILE A 249 16.68 -4.91 2.90
C ILE A 249 17.80 -3.89 2.64
N PRO A 250 18.04 -3.48 1.38
CA PRO A 250 19.03 -2.48 1.03
C PRO A 250 18.84 -1.15 1.81
N PRO A 251 19.95 -0.53 2.28
CA PRO A 251 19.87 0.63 3.18
C PRO A 251 19.14 1.83 2.58
N GLN A 252 19.23 2.06 1.26
CA GLN A 252 18.48 3.14 0.60
C GLN A 252 16.96 2.93 0.66
N LEU A 253 16.50 1.68 0.59
CA LEU A 253 15.08 1.36 0.70
C LEU A 253 14.59 1.52 2.14
N VAL A 254 15.37 1.07 3.12
CA VAL A 254 15.08 1.27 4.56
C VAL A 254 14.99 2.76 4.88
N ALA A 255 15.93 3.56 4.39
CA ALA A 255 15.93 5.01 4.60
C ALA A 255 14.67 5.66 3.99
N LEU A 256 14.28 5.24 2.80
CA LEU A 256 13.07 5.74 2.14
C LEU A 256 11.80 5.34 2.89
N MET A 257 11.67 4.08 3.31
CA MET A 257 10.54 3.62 4.13
C MET A 257 10.39 4.42 5.42
N ARG A 258 11.49 4.75 6.08
CA ARG A 258 11.49 5.53 7.33
C ARG A 258 10.91 6.93 7.17
N THR A 259 11.02 7.56 6.00
CA THR A 259 10.41 8.87 5.77
C THR A 259 8.89 8.82 5.91
N ASN A 260 8.27 7.77 5.37
CA ASN A 260 6.82 7.56 5.47
C ASN A 260 6.40 6.95 6.82
N LEU A 261 7.26 6.14 7.44
CA LEU A 261 7.00 5.64 8.80
C LEU A 261 6.89 6.77 9.82
N ASN A 262 7.64 7.87 9.68
CA ASN A 262 7.50 9.03 10.57
C ASN A 262 6.07 9.59 10.57
N VAL A 263 5.44 9.66 9.40
CA VAL A 263 4.05 10.12 9.25
C VAL A 263 3.08 9.13 9.90
N GLN A 264 3.26 7.85 9.64
CA GLN A 264 2.40 6.79 10.20
C GLN A 264 2.51 6.74 11.73
N GLU A 265 3.73 6.77 12.27
CA GLU A 265 4.00 6.73 13.71
C GLU A 265 3.36 7.92 14.43
N LEU A 266 3.56 9.15 13.91
CA LEU A 266 2.96 10.34 14.49
C LEU A 266 1.43 10.34 14.39
N THR A 267 0.86 9.79 13.33
CA THR A 267 -0.58 9.64 13.21
C THR A 267 -1.12 8.65 14.25
N VAL A 268 -0.43 7.51 14.44
CA VAL A 268 -0.80 6.54 15.48
C VAL A 268 -0.64 7.15 16.88
N ALA A 269 0.45 7.89 17.15
CA ALA A 269 0.65 8.60 18.41
C ALA A 269 -0.47 9.62 18.65
N ALA A 270 -0.86 10.39 17.63
CA ALA A 270 -1.98 11.33 17.73
C ALA A 270 -3.27 10.64 18.20
N LEU A 271 -3.55 9.46 17.66
CA LEU A 271 -4.73 8.66 18.01
C LEU A 271 -4.62 8.04 19.41
N MET A 272 -3.45 7.55 19.81
CA MET A 272 -3.27 6.87 21.11
C MET A 272 -3.26 7.86 22.27
N GLU A 273 -2.71 9.06 22.05
CA GLU A 273 -2.53 10.10 23.06
C GLU A 273 -3.63 11.18 23.01
N GLU A 274 -4.53 11.14 22.02
CA GLU A 274 -5.51 12.18 21.71
C GLU A 274 -4.84 13.55 21.57
N ASN A 275 -3.65 13.57 20.94
CA ASN A 275 -2.79 14.73 20.83
C ASN A 275 -2.86 15.37 19.45
N ARG A 276 -3.60 16.47 19.33
CA ARG A 276 -3.77 17.24 18.09
C ARG A 276 -2.45 17.73 17.49
N GLU A 277 -1.44 18.07 18.30
CA GLU A 277 -0.16 18.56 17.77
C GLU A 277 0.58 17.51 16.94
N HIS A 278 0.41 16.22 17.22
CA HIS A 278 1.00 15.18 16.43
C HIS A 278 0.44 15.09 14.99
N VAL A 279 -0.79 15.56 14.76
CA VAL A 279 -1.35 15.66 13.41
C VAL A 279 -0.57 16.71 12.58
N TYR A 280 -0.24 17.86 13.18
CA TYR A 280 0.60 18.86 12.51
C TYR A 280 2.02 18.34 12.31
N HIS A 281 2.60 17.65 13.31
CA HIS A 281 3.93 17.06 13.18
C HIS A 281 3.99 16.00 12.08
N ALA A 282 2.96 15.18 11.93
CA ALA A 282 2.86 14.20 10.86
C ALA A 282 2.90 14.89 9.48
N ALA A 283 2.11 15.94 9.29
CA ALA A 283 2.11 16.73 8.05
C ALA A 283 3.45 17.43 7.79
N MET A 284 4.12 17.92 8.85
CA MET A 284 5.44 18.56 8.74
C MET A 284 6.55 17.59 8.35
N LEU A 285 6.39 16.30 8.65
CA LEU A 285 7.38 15.26 8.33
C LEU A 285 6.98 14.41 7.12
N ASP A 286 5.84 14.71 6.49
CA ASP A 286 5.49 14.11 5.21
C ASP A 286 6.47 14.58 4.13
N PRO A 287 7.14 13.64 3.41
CA PRO A 287 8.22 14.00 2.50
C PRO A 287 7.80 14.92 1.35
N HIS A 288 6.57 14.74 0.85
CA HIS A 288 6.04 15.56 -0.23
C HIS A 288 5.61 16.93 0.28
N THR A 289 4.80 16.98 1.32
CA THR A 289 4.30 18.21 1.93
C THR A 289 5.46 19.11 2.39
N ALA A 290 6.46 18.53 3.08
CA ALA A 290 7.65 19.25 3.56
C ALA A 290 8.55 19.79 2.44
N ALA A 291 8.53 19.17 1.26
CA ALA A 291 9.30 19.65 0.13
C ALA A 291 8.66 20.85 -0.59
N GLU A 292 7.36 21.07 -0.42
CA GLU A 292 6.59 22.04 -1.18
C GLU A 292 6.09 23.22 -0.35
N LEU A 293 5.91 23.07 0.98
CA LEU A 293 5.28 24.06 1.85
C LEU A 293 6.18 24.45 3.02
N ASP A 294 6.08 25.71 3.49
CA ASP A 294 6.69 26.13 4.75
C ASP A 294 5.83 25.74 5.98
N LEU A 295 6.39 25.85 7.17
CA LEU A 295 5.72 25.42 8.41
C LEU A 295 4.39 26.13 8.67
N ARG A 296 4.22 27.38 8.23
CA ARG A 296 2.97 28.12 8.41
C ARG A 296 1.92 27.63 7.42
N GLN A 297 2.33 27.39 6.18
CA GLN A 297 1.46 26.82 5.14
C GLN A 297 1.00 25.41 5.53
N ILE A 298 1.88 24.56 6.09
CA ILE A 298 1.52 23.21 6.56
C ILE A 298 0.50 23.31 7.70
N ARG A 299 0.69 24.21 8.67
CA ARG A 299 -0.30 24.38 9.74
C ARG A 299 -1.65 24.85 9.21
N ALA A 300 -1.66 25.81 8.29
CA ALA A 300 -2.89 26.30 7.66
C ALA A 300 -3.60 25.19 6.89
N LEU A 301 -2.86 24.39 6.11
CA LEU A 301 -3.39 23.21 5.38
C LEU A 301 -4.08 22.25 6.35
N VAL A 302 -3.45 21.90 7.47
CA VAL A 302 -4.03 20.99 8.47
C VAL A 302 -5.25 21.60 9.13
N ASP A 303 -5.24 22.90 9.46
CA ASP A 303 -6.40 23.59 10.02
C ASP A 303 -7.59 23.60 9.06
N ASP A 304 -7.35 23.86 7.78
CA ASP A 304 -8.38 23.83 6.73
C ASP A 304 -8.97 22.43 6.58
N LEU A 305 -8.13 21.38 6.59
CA LEU A 305 -8.57 20.00 6.53
C LEU A 305 -9.39 19.59 7.76
N ILE A 306 -8.96 19.98 8.96
CA ILE A 306 -9.71 19.75 10.21
C ILE A 306 -11.08 20.44 10.14
N ALA A 307 -11.14 21.67 9.67
CA ALA A 307 -12.39 22.40 9.53
C ALA A 307 -13.33 21.74 8.50
N ALA A 308 -12.80 21.31 7.37
CA ALA A 308 -13.57 20.64 6.32
C ALA A 308 -14.13 19.28 6.76
N HIS A 309 -13.42 18.56 7.64
CA HIS A 309 -13.80 17.23 8.12
C HIS A 309 -14.45 17.22 9.50
N ASP A 310 -14.67 18.37 10.12
CA ASP A 310 -15.16 18.52 11.51
C ASP A 310 -16.27 17.54 11.93
N PRO A 311 -17.34 17.29 11.14
CA PRO A 311 -18.43 16.40 11.54
C PRO A 311 -18.01 14.93 11.73
N TRP A 312 -16.91 14.51 11.11
CA TRP A 312 -16.41 13.11 11.13
C TRP A 312 -15.23 12.91 12.07
N LEU A 313 -14.67 14.00 12.61
CA LEU A 313 -13.51 13.93 13.50
C LEU A 313 -13.92 13.63 14.95
N PRO A 314 -13.07 12.97 15.74
CA PRO A 314 -13.29 12.79 17.16
C PRO A 314 -13.19 14.15 17.89
N ASP A 315 -13.84 14.27 19.05
CA ASP A 315 -13.99 15.53 19.78
C ASP A 315 -12.66 16.23 20.11
N TRP A 316 -11.62 15.46 20.41
CA TRP A 316 -10.28 15.99 20.72
C TRP A 316 -9.59 16.65 19.50
N LEU A 317 -10.00 16.30 18.29
CA LEU A 317 -9.39 16.83 17.05
C LEU A 317 -10.26 17.91 16.38
N ARG A 318 -11.53 18.01 16.69
CA ARG A 318 -12.45 18.99 16.08
C ARG A 318 -11.96 20.44 16.21
N ALA A 319 -12.38 21.29 15.29
CA ALA A 319 -12.12 22.71 15.35
C ALA A 319 -12.60 23.27 16.69
N ARG A 320 -11.73 24.00 17.41
CA ARG A 320 -12.15 24.67 18.65
C ARG A 320 -13.17 25.74 18.24
N LYS A 321 -14.41 25.64 18.74
CA LYS A 321 -15.34 26.74 18.62
C LYS A 321 -14.69 27.96 19.25
N ALA A 322 -14.55 29.05 18.49
CA ALA A 322 -14.12 30.31 19.06
C ALA A 322 -15.03 30.66 20.27
N ALA A 323 -14.44 30.86 21.42
CA ALA A 323 -15.16 31.22 22.64
C ALA A 323 -15.71 32.66 22.55
#